data_db3f546b4b8f84fa7c9d52a1be47b6af
#
_entry.id   db3f546b4b8f84fa7c9d52a1be47b6af
#
_cell.length_a   1.000
_cell.length_b   1.000
_cell.length_c   1.000
_cell.angle_alpha   90.00
_cell.angle_beta   90.00
_cell.angle_gamma   90.00
#
_symmetry.space_group_name_H-M   'P 1'
#
loop_
_entity.id
_entity.type
_entity.pdbx_description
1 polymer ?
#
loop_
_entity_poly.entity_id
_entity_poly.type
_entity_poly.pdbx_seq_one_letter_code
_entity_poly.pdbx_strand_id
1 'polypeptide(L)'
;MAGPAAPARRAQDRVDVARLALLFHALSDETRLRIVGKLLHGEQCVCNLMDTLDAGQSRLSFHMKTLKDAGLVTDRRAGRWIHYSLNPGTLAELQNFVRTVQEDAARVEAARCCEEKKTSLGQLYGFSLF
;
A
#
# COMPACT_ATOMS: atom_id res chain seq x y z
N MET A 1 18.53 -29.76 18.48
CA MET A 1 18.99 -29.16 17.76
C MET A 1 18.25 -28.35 17.00
N ALA A 2 18.16 -27.52 17.14
CA ALA A 2 17.46 -26.61 16.82
C ALA A 2 17.61 -25.95 15.59
N GLY A 3 18.12 -26.33 14.88
CA GLY A 3 18.46 -25.68 13.95
C GLY A 3 17.70 -24.79 13.20
N PRO A 4 16.99 -25.21 12.47
CA PRO A 4 16.76 -24.53 11.30
C PRO A 4 15.53 -23.75 11.16
N ALA A 5 15.03 -23.26 12.11
CA ALA A 5 13.81 -22.49 11.98
C ALA A 5 14.03 -21.13 11.33
N ALA A 6 15.22 -20.67 11.29
CA ALA A 6 15.51 -19.33 10.77
C ALA A 6 15.28 -19.11 9.29
N PRO A 7 15.48 -20.08 8.41
CA PRO A 7 15.26 -19.84 6.99
C PRO A 7 13.81 -19.63 6.60
N ALA A 8 12.92 -20.24 7.32
CA ALA A 8 11.49 -20.12 7.00
C ALA A 8 10.95 -18.70 7.27
N ARG A 9 11.45 -18.05 8.30
CA ARG A 9 11.05 -16.67 8.57
C ARG A 9 11.59 -15.71 7.54
N ARG A 10 12.81 -15.92 7.07
CA ARG A 10 13.39 -15.07 6.05
C ARG A 10 12.68 -15.15 4.70
N ALA A 11 12.05 -16.25 4.41
CA ALA A 11 11.28 -16.39 3.17
C ALA A 11 9.93 -15.67 3.25
N GLN A 12 9.36 -15.62 4.44
CA GLN A 12 8.11 -14.92 4.67
C GLN A 12 8.29 -13.42 4.87
N ASP A 13 9.47 -13.00 5.32
CA ASP A 13 9.79 -11.59 5.50
C ASP A 13 10.28 -10.94 4.22
N ARG A 14 10.41 -11.68 3.14
CA ARG A 14 10.72 -11.08 1.86
C ARG A 14 9.47 -10.37 1.37
N VAL A 15 9.55 -9.10 1.50
CA VAL A 15 8.59 -8.22 0.89
C VAL A 15 8.56 -8.55 -0.59
N ASP A 16 7.42 -8.99 -1.08
CA ASP A 16 7.26 -9.22 -2.52
C ASP A 16 7.19 -7.87 -3.22
N VAL A 17 8.34 -7.39 -3.63
CA VAL A 17 8.49 -6.08 -4.25
C VAL A 17 7.64 -5.96 -5.52
N ALA A 18 7.57 -7.03 -6.31
CA ALA A 18 6.76 -7.03 -7.53
C ALA A 18 5.27 -6.90 -7.20
N ARG A 19 4.83 -7.61 -6.18
CA ARG A 19 3.44 -7.52 -5.70
C ARG A 19 3.12 -6.13 -5.19
N LEU A 20 4.00 -5.55 -4.37
CA LEU A 20 3.82 -4.20 -3.85
C LEU A 20 3.84 -3.15 -4.96
N ALA A 21 4.74 -3.28 -5.93
CA ALA A 21 4.78 -2.36 -7.07
C ALA A 21 3.46 -2.38 -7.84
N LEU A 22 2.87 -3.55 -8.01
CA LEU A 22 1.56 -3.69 -8.65
C LEU A 22 0.46 -2.97 -7.86
N LEU A 23 0.47 -3.11 -6.54
CA LEU A 23 -0.51 -2.46 -5.67
C LEU A 23 -0.37 -0.93 -5.69
N PHE A 24 0.85 -0.43 -5.58
CA PHE A 24 1.09 1.01 -5.66
C PHE A 24 0.76 1.57 -7.04
N HIS A 25 1.08 0.83 -8.11
CA HIS A 25 0.70 1.23 -9.46
C HIS A 25 -0.82 1.36 -9.58
N ALA A 26 -1.56 0.39 -9.06
CA ALA A 26 -3.02 0.45 -9.10
C ALA A 26 -3.58 1.66 -8.35
N LEU A 27 -2.90 2.13 -7.31
CA LEU A 27 -3.31 3.29 -6.54
C LEU A 27 -2.70 4.62 -7.04
N SER A 28 -1.85 4.59 -8.05
CA SER A 28 -1.14 5.78 -8.52
C SER A 28 -1.95 6.63 -9.51
N ASP A 29 -3.24 6.54 -9.49
CA ASP A 29 -4.13 7.28 -10.39
C ASP A 29 -5.25 7.92 -9.58
N GLU A 30 -5.53 9.18 -9.86
CA GLU A 30 -6.53 9.96 -9.12
C GLU A 30 -7.92 9.35 -9.19
N THR A 31 -8.32 8.89 -10.38
CA THR A 31 -9.65 8.28 -10.55
C THR A 31 -9.76 6.99 -9.74
N ARG A 32 -8.70 6.18 -9.73
CA ARG A 32 -8.69 4.94 -8.94
C ARG A 32 -8.73 5.22 -7.44
N LEU A 33 -8.04 6.27 -6.98
CA LEU A 33 -8.14 6.68 -5.57
C LEU A 33 -9.54 7.15 -5.21
N ARG A 34 -10.20 7.86 -6.12
CA ARG A 34 -11.61 8.27 -5.92
C ARG A 34 -12.55 7.07 -5.85
N ILE A 35 -12.32 6.05 -6.69
CA ILE A 35 -13.09 4.80 -6.64
C ILE A 35 -12.91 4.14 -5.27
N VAL A 36 -11.69 3.99 -4.82
CA VAL A 36 -11.39 3.43 -3.50
C VAL A 36 -12.11 4.22 -2.41
N GLY A 37 -12.06 5.54 -2.48
CA GLY A 37 -12.77 6.41 -1.55
C GLY A 37 -14.27 6.18 -1.51
N LYS A 38 -14.89 5.94 -2.67
CA LYS A 38 -16.32 5.62 -2.73
C LYS A 38 -16.63 4.26 -2.10
N LEU A 39 -15.76 3.29 -2.33
CA LEU A 39 -15.93 1.95 -1.79
C LEU A 39 -15.70 1.86 -0.26
N LEU A 40 -15.15 2.91 0.35
CA LEU A 40 -15.03 2.97 1.81
C LEU A 40 -16.40 2.98 2.49
N HIS A 41 -17.42 3.44 1.80
CA HIS A 41 -18.78 3.48 2.34
C HIS A 41 -19.54 2.16 2.16
N GLY A 42 -18.89 1.16 1.63
CA GLY A 42 -19.48 -0.16 1.39
C GLY A 42 -19.52 -0.53 -0.08
N GLU A 43 -20.11 -1.67 -0.35
CA GLU A 43 -20.26 -2.18 -1.71
C GLU A 43 -21.02 -1.20 -2.60
N GLN A 44 -20.53 -0.98 -3.80
CA GLN A 44 -21.12 -0.08 -4.77
C GLN A 44 -21.40 -0.79 -6.09
N CYS A 45 -22.57 -0.51 -6.67
CA CYS A 45 -22.87 -0.94 -8.01
C CYS A 45 -22.04 -0.13 -9.02
N VAL A 46 -21.69 -0.75 -10.12
CA VAL A 46 -20.98 -0.06 -11.21
C VAL A 46 -21.75 1.18 -11.68
N CYS A 47 -23.06 1.13 -11.69
CA CYS A 47 -23.89 2.27 -12.08
C CYS A 47 -23.70 3.48 -11.16
N ASN A 48 -23.60 3.26 -9.85
CA ASN A 48 -23.36 4.34 -8.91
C ASN A 48 -21.96 4.95 -9.08
N LEU A 49 -20.98 4.12 -9.39
CA LEU A 49 -19.62 4.58 -9.63
C LEU A 49 -19.54 5.43 -10.91
N MET A 50 -20.28 5.04 -11.95
CA MET A 50 -20.34 5.81 -13.19
C MET A 50 -20.92 7.21 -12.95
N ASP A 51 -22.03 7.27 -12.24
CA ASP A 51 -22.72 8.52 -11.98
C ASP A 51 -21.90 9.47 -11.11
N THR A 52 -21.27 8.94 -10.08
CA THR A 52 -20.54 9.79 -9.12
C THR A 52 -19.17 10.24 -9.61
N LEU A 53 -18.56 9.52 -10.55
CA LEU A 53 -17.24 9.86 -11.04
C LEU A 53 -17.26 10.57 -12.39
N ASP A 54 -18.43 10.75 -12.97
CA ASP A 54 -18.62 11.36 -14.29
C ASP A 54 -17.67 10.72 -15.32
N ALA A 55 -17.55 9.41 -15.24
CA ALA A 55 -16.66 8.65 -16.11
C ALA A 55 -17.46 7.78 -17.06
N GLY A 56 -17.09 7.77 -18.32
CA GLY A 56 -17.68 6.87 -19.29
C GLY A 56 -17.44 5.42 -18.92
N GLN A 57 -18.33 4.54 -19.32
CA GLN A 57 -18.31 3.13 -18.97
C GLN A 57 -16.99 2.44 -19.32
N SER A 58 -16.43 2.71 -20.49
CA SER A 58 -15.18 2.08 -20.92
C SER A 58 -14.00 2.53 -20.08
N ARG A 59 -13.97 3.80 -19.68
CA ARG A 59 -12.91 4.34 -18.84
C ARG A 59 -13.00 3.78 -17.41
N LEU A 60 -14.21 3.71 -16.88
CA LEU A 60 -14.45 3.11 -15.57
C LEU A 60 -14.06 1.62 -15.57
N SER A 61 -14.45 0.89 -16.61
CA SER A 61 -14.11 -0.53 -16.74
C SER A 61 -12.60 -0.76 -16.74
N PHE A 62 -11.84 0.11 -17.39
CA PHE A 62 -10.38 0.06 -17.37
C PHE A 62 -9.82 0.23 -15.96
N HIS A 63 -10.29 1.23 -15.23
CA HIS A 63 -9.84 1.47 -13.86
C HIS A 63 -10.23 0.33 -12.91
N MET A 64 -11.44 -0.17 -13.05
CA MET A 64 -11.92 -1.29 -12.24
C MET A 64 -11.11 -2.56 -12.51
N LYS A 65 -10.77 -2.81 -13.79
CA LYS A 65 -9.94 -3.95 -14.15
C LYS A 65 -8.55 -3.84 -13.50
N THR A 66 -7.93 -2.67 -13.54
CA THR A 66 -6.63 -2.46 -12.91
C THR A 66 -6.67 -2.71 -11.40
N LEU A 67 -7.69 -2.19 -10.72
CA LEU A 67 -7.88 -2.40 -9.29
C LEU A 67 -8.15 -3.88 -8.95
N LYS A 68 -8.94 -4.55 -9.79
CA LYS A 68 -9.28 -5.95 -9.61
C LYS A 68 -8.07 -6.86 -9.86
N ASP A 69 -7.31 -6.61 -10.92
CA ASP A 69 -6.11 -7.38 -11.24
C ASP A 69 -5.05 -7.27 -10.13
N ALA A 70 -4.98 -6.13 -9.47
CA ALA A 70 -4.12 -5.95 -8.31
C ALA A 70 -4.69 -6.59 -7.03
N GLY A 71 -5.94 -7.01 -7.05
CA GLY A 71 -6.60 -7.62 -5.89
C GLY A 71 -7.12 -6.63 -4.87
N LEU A 72 -7.11 -5.32 -5.17
CA LEU A 72 -7.60 -4.29 -4.25
C LEU A 72 -9.12 -4.27 -4.15
N VAL A 73 -9.79 -4.72 -5.20
CA VAL A 73 -11.23 -4.72 -5.32
C VAL A 73 -11.70 -6.11 -5.73
N THR A 74 -12.80 -6.54 -5.17
CA THR A 74 -13.49 -7.77 -5.58
C THR A 74 -14.83 -7.41 -6.19
N ASP A 75 -15.34 -8.25 -7.05
CA ASP A 75 -16.63 -8.05 -7.67
C ASP A 75 -17.60 -9.18 -7.34
N ARG A 76 -18.87 -8.85 -7.37
CA ARG A 76 -19.95 -9.80 -7.17
C ARG A 76 -21.03 -9.50 -8.19
N ARG A 77 -21.45 -10.51 -8.90
CA ARG A 77 -22.52 -10.36 -9.89
C ARG A 77 -23.87 -10.61 -9.22
N ALA A 78 -24.79 -9.67 -9.41
CA ALA A 78 -26.16 -9.79 -8.94
C ALA A 78 -27.09 -9.47 -10.12
N GLY A 79 -27.59 -10.50 -10.79
CA GLY A 79 -28.37 -10.34 -12.02
C GLY A 79 -27.52 -9.73 -13.13
N ARG A 80 -27.98 -8.60 -13.66
CA ARG A 80 -27.25 -7.87 -14.70
C ARG A 80 -26.27 -6.84 -14.12
N TRP A 81 -26.25 -6.67 -12.80
CA TRP A 81 -25.43 -5.66 -12.17
C TRP A 81 -24.20 -6.26 -11.55
N ILE A 82 -23.11 -5.50 -11.57
CA ILE A 82 -21.87 -5.88 -10.90
C ILE A 82 -21.67 -4.94 -9.72
N HIS A 83 -21.42 -5.52 -8.57
CA HIS A 83 -21.12 -4.79 -7.35
C HIS A 83 -19.66 -4.98 -6.99
N TYR A 84 -19.03 -3.91 -6.56
CA TYR A 84 -17.61 -3.92 -6.20
C TYR A 84 -17.43 -3.61 -4.72
N SER A 85 -16.45 -4.26 -4.11
CA SER A 85 -16.08 -4.05 -2.70
C SER A 85 -14.57 -4.01 -2.58
N LEU A 86 -14.08 -3.35 -1.55
CA LEU A 86 -12.65 -3.36 -1.25
C LEU A 86 -12.25 -4.72 -0.63
N ASN A 87 -11.03 -5.14 -0.92
CA ASN A 87 -10.46 -6.33 -0.34
C ASN A 87 -9.59 -5.95 0.87
N PRO A 88 -10.05 -6.17 2.10
CA PRO A 88 -9.28 -5.77 3.27
C PRO A 88 -7.95 -6.50 3.42
N GLY A 89 -7.84 -7.73 2.92
CA GLY A 89 -6.60 -8.49 2.97
C GLY A 89 -5.48 -7.83 2.18
N THR A 90 -5.79 -7.37 0.98
CA THR A 90 -4.82 -6.67 0.13
C THR A 90 -4.45 -5.31 0.72
N LEU A 91 -5.41 -4.62 1.33
CA LEU A 91 -5.12 -3.36 2.02
C LEU A 91 -4.20 -3.59 3.22
N ALA A 92 -4.34 -4.72 3.90
CA ALA A 92 -3.46 -5.08 5.00
C ALA A 92 -2.01 -5.33 4.53
N GLU A 93 -1.82 -5.86 3.32
CA GLU A 93 -0.48 -6.00 2.74
C GLU A 93 0.23 -4.64 2.61
N LEU A 94 -0.48 -3.66 2.07
CA LEU A 94 0.03 -2.30 1.93
C LEU A 94 0.31 -1.66 3.28
N GLN A 95 -0.62 -1.81 4.21
CA GLN A 95 -0.47 -1.27 5.55
C GLN A 95 0.76 -1.84 6.25
N ASN A 96 0.97 -3.15 6.16
CA ASN A 96 2.13 -3.81 6.75
C ASN A 96 3.43 -3.29 6.16
N PHE A 97 3.49 -3.11 4.85
CA PHE A 97 4.67 -2.55 4.20
C PHE A 97 4.97 -1.13 4.68
N VAL A 98 3.97 -0.26 4.64
CA VAL A 98 4.13 1.14 5.06
C VAL A 98 4.56 1.21 6.53
N ARG A 99 3.94 0.40 7.38
CA ARG A 99 4.28 0.35 8.80
C ARG A 99 5.73 -0.09 9.02
N THR A 100 6.17 -1.15 8.32
CA THR A 100 7.54 -1.64 8.42
C THR A 100 8.55 -0.57 8.01
N VAL A 101 8.30 0.10 6.89
CA VAL A 101 9.16 1.18 6.41
C VAL A 101 9.21 2.32 7.43
N GLN A 102 8.07 2.68 7.98
CA GLN A 102 7.99 3.74 8.97
C GLN A 102 8.77 3.41 10.24
N GLU A 103 8.61 2.19 10.75
CA GLU A 103 9.31 1.71 11.94
C GLU A 103 10.83 1.67 11.73
N ASP A 104 11.27 1.18 10.58
CA ASP A 104 12.68 1.11 10.26
C ASP A 104 13.28 2.50 10.05
N ALA A 105 12.58 3.39 9.37
CA ALA A 105 13.02 4.77 9.19
C ALA A 105 13.16 5.49 10.53
N ALA A 106 12.19 5.31 11.42
CA ALA A 106 12.23 5.91 12.75
C ALA A 106 13.40 5.36 13.58
N ARG A 107 13.69 4.07 13.42
CA ARG A 107 14.81 3.43 14.11
C ARG A 107 16.16 3.96 13.64
N VAL A 108 16.32 4.14 12.33
CA VAL A 108 17.53 4.72 11.73
C VAL A 108 17.71 6.16 12.20
N GLU A 109 16.65 6.94 12.24
CA GLU A 109 16.72 8.31 12.69
C GLU A 109 17.09 8.40 14.17
N ALA A 110 16.50 7.55 15.01
CA ALA A 110 16.84 7.47 16.42
C ALA A 110 18.32 7.10 16.64
N ALA A 111 18.85 6.19 15.84
CA ALA A 111 20.25 5.81 15.90
C ALA A 111 21.18 6.97 15.51
N ARG A 112 20.80 7.73 14.47
CA ARG A 112 21.56 8.93 14.09
C ARG A 112 21.55 9.98 15.18
N CYS A 113 20.42 10.19 15.80
CA CYS A 113 20.29 11.12 16.90
C CYS A 113 21.20 10.73 18.06
N CYS A 114 21.32 9.46 18.37
CA CYS A 114 22.22 8.97 19.39
C CYS A 114 23.70 9.18 19.02
N GLU A 115 24.06 8.97 17.77
CA GLU A 115 25.41 9.23 17.31
C GLU A 115 25.76 10.71 17.36
N GLU A 116 24.87 11.57 16.93
CA GLU A 116 25.04 13.00 17.00
C GLU A 116 25.24 13.46 18.45
N LYS A 117 24.53 12.89 19.39
CA LYS A 117 24.69 13.21 20.79
C LYS A 117 26.04 12.71 21.33
N LYS A 118 26.52 11.58 20.87
CA LYS A 118 27.81 11.09 21.28
C LYS A 118 28.94 11.93 20.72
N THR A 119 28.77 12.45 19.54
CA THR A 119 29.80 13.24 18.94
C THR A 119 29.71 14.70 19.28
N SER A 120 28.59 15.13 19.84
CA SER A 120 28.42 16.52 20.12
C SER A 120 29.45 17.06 21.11
N LEU A 121 30.12 16.16 21.88
CA LEU A 121 31.11 16.60 22.67
C LEU A 121 32.30 16.88 21.94
N GLY A 122 32.56 16.22 21.01
CA GLY A 122 33.69 16.43 20.32
C GLY A 122 33.50 17.28 19.20
N GLN A 123 32.61 17.87 19.11
CA GLN A 123 32.36 18.27 18.06
C GLN A 123 32.20 19.49 17.67
N LEU A 124 32.15 19.96 18.26
CA LEU A 124 32.31 21.15 17.91
C LEU A 124 33.05 21.30 16.76
N TYR A 125 33.41 20.45 16.19
CA TYR A 125 34.25 20.36 15.28
C TYR A 125 33.71 20.32 14.08
N GLY A 126 32.92 20.72 14.05
CA GLY A 126 32.68 20.78 12.99
C GLY A 126 32.31 20.18 11.95
N PHE A 127 31.68 19.98 11.70
CA PHE A 127 31.36 19.48 10.87
C PHE A 127 30.58 19.58 10.20
N SER A 128 30.24 19.83 10.00
CA SER A 128 29.62 20.11 9.35
C SER A 128 29.70 19.82 8.14
N LEU A 129 29.60 19.42 7.66
CA LEU A 129 29.63 19.20 6.68
C LEU A 129 28.85 19.27 5.81
N PHE A 130 28.33 19.46 5.80
CA PHE A 130 27.54 19.72 4.89
C PHE A 130 27.28 20.78 4.77
#